data_e045b1de5500cc5b8abdbda9faa17546
#
_entry.id   e045b1de5500cc5b8abdbda9faa17546
#
_cell.length_a   1.000
_cell.length_b   1.000
_cell.length_c   1.000
_cell.angle_alpha   90.00
_cell.angle_beta   90.00
_cell.angle_gamma   90.00
#
_symmetry.space_group_name_H-M   'P 1'
#
loop_
_entity.id
_entity.type
_entity.pdbx_description
1 polymer ?
#
loop_
_entity_poly.entity_id
_entity_poly.type
_entity_poly.pdbx_seq_one_letter_code
_entity_poly.pdbx_strand_id
1 'polypeptide(L)'
;MDSFEKEINTTFLKLNIPFVDYGITSSDSISLEGLFRNPEFPNLSQNRNQLFRMASMTKPLTAYLTLALLDDYRIDLHESVGTYLPEINNLKIAYKEGDTIKYKKNDVPISFHHLLSCTSGNAYEHHDPLVSELVSKKEVAPMKNGDDAFLKAPLVFTPGSHWSYGVSYGWLGKAIEAISGITLDENLKKYLCNPLGLKQTSFNP
;
A
#
# COMPACT_ATOMS: atom_id res chain seq x y z
N MET A 1 -16.88 -19.48 27.45
CA MET A 1 -15.83 -19.09 26.51
C MET A 1 -15.92 -20.07 25.36
N ASP A 2 -16.23 -19.58 24.17
CA ASP A 2 -16.35 -20.40 22.97
C ASP A 2 -15.02 -21.14 22.72
N SER A 3 -15.07 -22.32 22.11
CA SER A 3 -13.87 -23.13 21.80
C SER A 3 -12.86 -22.33 20.97
N PHE A 4 -13.35 -21.47 20.09
CA PHE A 4 -12.58 -20.57 19.25
C PHE A 4 -11.78 -19.52 20.05
N GLU A 5 -12.41 -18.84 21.00
CA GLU A 5 -11.71 -17.88 21.87
C GLU A 5 -10.62 -18.52 22.69
N LYS A 6 -10.86 -19.73 23.20
CA LYS A 6 -9.86 -20.49 23.96
C LYS A 6 -8.65 -20.85 23.11
N GLU A 7 -8.89 -21.27 21.87
CA GLU A 7 -7.82 -21.62 20.92
C GLU A 7 -7.00 -20.41 20.52
N ILE A 8 -7.65 -19.28 20.20
CA ILE A 8 -7.01 -17.99 19.91
C ILE A 8 -6.13 -17.55 21.08
N ASN A 9 -6.67 -17.50 22.30
CA ASN A 9 -5.94 -17.04 23.47
C ASN A 9 -4.73 -17.95 23.76
N THR A 10 -4.90 -19.28 23.64
CA THR A 10 -3.80 -20.23 23.79
C THR A 10 -2.70 -20.01 22.75
N THR A 11 -3.07 -19.74 21.50
CA THR A 11 -2.14 -19.51 20.41
C THR A 11 -1.36 -18.21 20.62
N PHE A 12 -2.02 -17.13 21.01
CA PHE A 12 -1.36 -15.84 21.23
C PHE A 12 -0.43 -15.86 22.45
N LEU A 13 -0.80 -16.55 23.53
CA LEU A 13 0.10 -16.80 24.65
C LEU A 13 1.35 -17.58 24.20
N LYS A 14 1.16 -18.66 23.46
CA LYS A 14 2.24 -19.51 22.97
C LYS A 14 3.21 -18.76 22.02
N LEU A 15 2.69 -17.84 21.23
CA LEU A 15 3.46 -16.98 20.32
C LEU A 15 4.04 -15.74 21.02
N ASN A 16 3.82 -15.58 22.30
CA ASN A 16 4.25 -14.43 23.11
C ASN A 16 3.80 -13.09 22.52
N ILE A 17 2.56 -13.03 22.00
CA ILE A 17 1.98 -11.82 21.45
C ILE A 17 1.40 -10.98 22.58
N PRO A 18 1.77 -9.69 22.71
CA PRO A 18 1.35 -8.88 23.85
C PRO A 18 -0.14 -8.50 23.82
N PHE A 19 -0.69 -8.24 22.61
CA PHE A 19 -2.04 -7.72 22.44
C PHE A 19 -2.57 -8.05 21.06
N VAL A 20 -3.85 -8.44 20.98
CA VAL A 20 -4.57 -8.59 19.70
C VAL A 20 -6.00 -8.10 19.87
N ASP A 21 -6.43 -7.24 18.97
CA ASP A 21 -7.83 -6.92 18.73
C ASP A 21 -8.28 -7.60 17.43
N TYR A 22 -9.33 -8.39 17.50
CA TYR A 22 -9.81 -9.16 16.37
C TYR A 22 -11.32 -9.07 16.20
N GLY A 23 -11.76 -9.20 14.95
CA GLY A 23 -13.17 -9.22 14.61
C GLY A 23 -13.45 -9.99 13.33
N ILE A 24 -14.62 -10.57 13.26
CA ILE A 24 -15.21 -11.16 12.05
C ILE A 24 -16.46 -10.36 11.75
N THR A 25 -16.51 -9.78 10.55
CA THR A 25 -17.64 -8.95 10.10
C THR A 25 -18.29 -9.54 8.85
N SER A 26 -19.57 -9.30 8.70
CA SER A 26 -20.30 -9.43 7.43
C SER A 26 -20.64 -8.04 6.88
N SER A 27 -21.38 -7.98 5.75
CA SER A 27 -21.89 -6.71 5.21
C SER A 27 -22.77 -5.95 6.22
N ASP A 28 -23.45 -6.66 7.10
CA ASP A 28 -24.54 -6.12 7.91
C ASP A 28 -24.27 -6.13 9.42
N SER A 29 -23.26 -6.87 9.87
CA SER A 29 -23.01 -7.04 11.30
C SER A 29 -21.58 -7.45 11.64
N ILE A 30 -21.19 -7.18 12.88
CA ILE A 30 -20.03 -7.81 13.51
C ILE A 30 -20.50 -9.13 14.10
N SER A 31 -20.04 -10.25 13.54
CA SER A 31 -20.43 -11.59 13.96
C SER A 31 -19.66 -12.05 15.20
N LEU A 32 -18.41 -11.61 15.34
CA LEU A 32 -17.55 -11.92 16.48
C LEU A 32 -16.55 -10.78 16.65
N GLU A 33 -16.32 -10.38 17.89
CA GLU A 33 -15.21 -9.51 18.25
C GLU A 33 -14.58 -9.96 19.57
N GLY A 34 -13.29 -9.76 19.71
CA GLY A 34 -12.57 -10.10 20.93
C GLY A 34 -11.31 -9.30 21.12
N LEU A 35 -10.83 -9.30 22.34
CA LEU A 35 -9.64 -8.61 22.77
C LEU A 35 -8.79 -9.56 23.60
N PHE A 36 -7.63 -9.93 23.06
CA PHE A 36 -6.63 -10.69 23.83
C PHE A 36 -5.64 -9.73 24.47
N ARG A 37 -5.36 -9.95 25.76
CA ARG A 37 -4.33 -9.25 26.52
C ARG A 37 -3.42 -10.27 27.18
N ASN A 38 -2.13 -10.17 26.90
CA ASN A 38 -1.15 -11.05 27.50
C ASN A 38 -0.70 -10.49 28.87
N PRO A 39 -0.94 -11.22 29.98
CA PRO A 39 -0.57 -10.76 31.31
C PRO A 39 0.94 -10.58 31.54
N GLU A 40 1.78 -11.18 30.67
CA GLU A 40 3.23 -11.03 30.77
C GLU A 40 3.73 -9.63 30.29
N PHE A 41 2.84 -8.83 29.69
CA PHE A 41 3.14 -7.46 29.25
C PHE A 41 2.30 -6.41 29.99
N PRO A 42 2.37 -6.34 31.33
CA PRO A 42 1.48 -5.48 32.12
C PRO A 42 1.71 -3.98 31.89
N ASN A 43 2.89 -3.59 31.40
CA ASN A 43 3.27 -2.19 31.15
C ASN A 43 2.92 -1.69 29.75
N LEU A 44 2.43 -2.57 28.85
CA LEU A 44 1.99 -2.15 27.53
C LEU A 44 0.53 -1.72 27.56
N SER A 45 0.24 -0.63 26.85
CA SER A 45 -1.15 -0.24 26.61
C SER A 45 -1.84 -1.34 25.78
N GLN A 46 -2.85 -1.96 26.37
CA GLN A 46 -3.57 -3.09 25.77
C GLN A 46 -5.06 -2.75 25.70
N ASN A 47 -5.41 -1.81 24.83
CA ASN A 47 -6.79 -1.35 24.67
C ASN A 47 -7.11 -1.03 23.20
N ARG A 48 -8.40 -1.00 22.85
CA ARG A 48 -8.89 -0.74 21.49
C ARG A 48 -8.67 0.68 20.99
N ASN A 49 -8.39 1.62 21.90
CA ASN A 49 -8.21 3.03 21.56
C ASN A 49 -6.77 3.39 21.18
N GLN A 50 -5.85 2.42 21.15
CA GLN A 50 -4.49 2.66 20.71
C GLN A 50 -4.40 2.73 19.19
N LEU A 51 -3.39 3.47 18.70
CA LEU A 51 -3.12 3.58 17.28
C LEU A 51 -2.30 2.37 16.79
N PHE A 52 -2.67 1.86 15.64
CA PHE A 52 -1.98 0.75 14.97
C PHE A 52 -1.38 1.21 13.65
N ARG A 53 -0.15 0.80 13.40
CA ARG A 53 0.44 0.96 12.06
C ARG A 53 -0.13 -0.10 11.13
N MET A 54 -0.92 0.34 10.16
CA MET A 54 -1.61 -0.56 9.24
C MET A 54 -0.68 -1.18 8.18
N ALA A 55 0.51 -0.61 7.97
CA ALA A 55 1.44 -1.06 6.94
C ALA A 55 0.71 -1.27 5.59
N SER A 56 0.86 -2.43 4.94
CA SER A 56 0.24 -2.70 3.63
C SER A 56 -1.28 -2.82 3.64
N MET A 57 -1.93 -2.92 4.81
CA MET A 57 -3.39 -2.79 4.90
C MET A 57 -3.89 -1.37 4.56
N THR A 58 -2.99 -0.40 4.43
CA THR A 58 -3.27 0.92 3.84
C THR A 58 -3.65 0.85 2.36
N LYS A 59 -3.19 -0.15 1.62
CA LYS A 59 -3.45 -0.25 0.17
C LYS A 59 -4.94 -0.36 -0.19
N PRO A 60 -5.78 -1.16 0.46
CA PRO A 60 -7.23 -1.14 0.25
C PRO A 60 -7.84 0.25 0.44
N LEU A 61 -7.38 1.03 1.44
CA LEU A 61 -7.86 2.40 1.65
C LEU A 61 -7.45 3.31 0.48
N THR A 62 -6.19 3.23 0.06
CA THR A 62 -5.70 4.01 -1.10
C THR A 62 -6.42 3.59 -2.39
N ALA A 63 -6.73 2.29 -2.57
CA ALA A 63 -7.52 1.82 -3.71
C ALA A 63 -8.92 2.44 -3.70
N TYR A 64 -9.60 2.41 -2.55
CA TYR A 64 -10.90 3.04 -2.40
C TYR A 64 -10.85 4.54 -2.71
N LEU A 65 -9.88 5.27 -2.15
CA LEU A 65 -9.69 6.71 -2.42
C LEU A 65 -9.47 6.97 -3.92
N THR A 66 -8.64 6.14 -4.56
CA THR A 66 -8.41 6.25 -6.02
C THR A 66 -9.71 6.11 -6.78
N LEU A 67 -10.48 5.03 -6.53
CA LEU A 67 -11.73 4.76 -7.25
C LEU A 67 -12.78 5.85 -7.01
N ALA A 68 -12.94 6.29 -5.76
CA ALA A 68 -13.86 7.37 -5.42
C ALA A 68 -13.49 8.70 -6.10
N LEU A 69 -12.18 8.99 -6.17
CA LEU A 69 -11.69 10.20 -6.85
C LEU A 69 -11.86 10.10 -8.36
N LEU A 70 -11.58 8.95 -8.97
CA LEU A 70 -11.77 8.76 -10.41
C LEU A 70 -13.22 8.94 -10.80
N ASP A 71 -14.17 8.44 -9.98
CA ASP A 71 -15.61 8.64 -10.18
C ASP A 71 -16.01 10.12 -10.07
N ASP A 72 -15.56 10.80 -9.00
CA ASP A 72 -15.86 12.21 -8.72
C ASP A 72 -15.37 13.15 -9.84
N TYR A 73 -14.18 12.88 -10.39
CA TYR A 73 -13.56 13.65 -11.47
C TYR A 73 -13.86 13.12 -12.89
N ARG A 74 -14.63 12.03 -13.01
CA ARG A 74 -14.98 11.36 -14.27
C ARG A 74 -13.77 10.94 -15.10
N ILE A 75 -12.76 10.38 -14.43
CA ILE A 75 -11.52 9.89 -15.02
C ILE A 75 -11.67 8.40 -15.30
N ASP A 76 -11.32 7.95 -16.50
CA ASP A 76 -11.35 6.54 -16.86
C ASP A 76 -10.26 5.74 -16.13
N LEU A 77 -10.61 4.56 -15.66
CA LEU A 77 -9.68 3.65 -14.97
C LEU A 77 -8.46 3.27 -15.84
N HIS A 78 -8.62 3.24 -17.15
CA HIS A 78 -7.57 2.94 -18.13
C HIS A 78 -6.83 4.19 -18.63
N GLU A 79 -7.21 5.38 -18.17
CA GLU A 79 -6.50 6.61 -18.51
C GLU A 79 -5.08 6.60 -17.94
N SER A 80 -4.17 7.23 -18.67
CA SER A 80 -2.77 7.35 -18.27
C SER A 80 -2.63 8.21 -17.01
N VAL A 81 -2.00 7.67 -15.97
CA VAL A 81 -1.60 8.44 -14.78
C VAL A 81 -0.66 9.58 -15.14
N GLY A 82 0.14 9.41 -16.20
CA GLY A 82 1.07 10.42 -16.70
C GLY A 82 0.41 11.72 -17.22
N THR A 83 -0.91 11.73 -17.43
CA THR A 83 -1.70 12.95 -17.71
C THR A 83 -1.67 13.91 -16.50
N TYR A 84 -1.72 13.36 -15.29
CA TYR A 84 -1.77 14.11 -14.03
C TYR A 84 -0.42 14.18 -13.32
N LEU A 85 0.44 13.20 -13.58
CA LEU A 85 1.72 13.00 -12.92
C LEU A 85 2.81 12.67 -13.96
N PRO A 86 3.29 13.69 -14.73
CA PRO A 86 4.15 13.48 -15.89
C PRO A 86 5.45 12.73 -15.61
N GLU A 87 5.97 12.80 -14.38
CA GLU A 87 7.21 12.14 -13.99
C GLU A 87 7.14 10.60 -14.07
N ILE A 88 5.96 9.98 -13.99
CA ILE A 88 5.80 8.53 -14.14
C ILE A 88 6.16 8.05 -15.56
N ASN A 89 6.03 8.95 -16.57
CA ASN A 89 6.37 8.65 -17.95
C ASN A 89 7.87 8.52 -18.19
N ASN A 90 8.71 8.96 -17.24
CA ASN A 90 10.17 8.87 -17.32
C ASN A 90 10.71 7.50 -16.86
N LEU A 91 9.86 6.64 -16.31
CA LEU A 91 10.26 5.32 -15.86
C LEU A 91 10.66 4.44 -17.04
N LYS A 92 11.89 3.93 -17.00
CA LYS A 92 12.43 2.97 -17.97
C LYS A 92 12.21 1.55 -17.50
N ILE A 93 12.23 0.59 -18.41
CA ILE A 93 12.21 -0.83 -18.07
C ILE A 93 13.66 -1.30 -17.96
N ALA A 94 14.04 -1.80 -16.78
CA ALA A 94 15.32 -2.48 -16.57
C ALA A 94 15.19 -3.97 -16.92
N TYR A 95 16.25 -4.55 -17.48
CA TYR A 95 16.34 -5.97 -17.78
C TYR A 95 17.80 -6.44 -17.74
N LYS A 96 18.01 -7.74 -17.61
CA LYS A 96 19.35 -8.34 -17.66
C LYS A 96 19.68 -8.82 -19.08
N GLU A 97 20.92 -8.55 -19.49
CA GLU A 97 21.55 -9.18 -20.65
C GLU A 97 22.89 -9.76 -20.17
N GLY A 98 22.91 -11.07 -19.93
CA GLY A 98 23.98 -11.72 -19.14
C GLY A 98 24.03 -11.15 -17.72
N ASP A 99 25.21 -10.71 -17.29
CA ASP A 99 25.43 -10.09 -15.97
C ASP A 99 25.23 -8.56 -15.97
N THR A 100 24.87 -7.98 -17.12
CA THR A 100 24.73 -6.53 -17.27
C THR A 100 23.27 -6.10 -17.16
N ILE A 101 22.98 -5.08 -16.35
CA ILE A 101 21.67 -4.44 -16.29
C ILE A 101 21.61 -3.40 -17.41
N LYS A 102 20.58 -3.50 -18.23
CA LYS A 102 20.29 -2.57 -19.32
C LYS A 102 18.91 -1.95 -19.13
N TYR A 103 18.69 -0.84 -19.82
CA TYR A 103 17.45 -0.08 -19.75
C TYR A 103 16.88 0.12 -21.15
N LYS A 104 15.58 -0.02 -21.28
CA LYS A 104 14.84 0.37 -22.47
C LYS A 104 13.73 1.34 -22.12
N LYS A 105 13.29 2.11 -23.12
CA LYS A 105 12.14 3.00 -22.98
C LYS A 105 10.88 2.17 -22.69
N ASN A 106 10.02 2.70 -21.83
CA ASN A 106 8.67 2.20 -21.69
C ASN A 106 7.75 2.94 -22.67
N ASP A 107 7.19 2.23 -23.65
CA ASP A 107 6.28 2.80 -24.64
C ASP A 107 4.80 2.56 -24.30
N VAL A 108 4.51 1.86 -23.21
CA VAL A 108 3.14 1.61 -22.72
C VAL A 108 2.81 2.57 -21.59
N PRO A 109 1.84 3.49 -21.75
CA PRO A 109 1.43 4.37 -20.66
C PRO A 109 0.96 3.59 -19.43
N ILE A 110 1.40 4.01 -18.24
CA ILE A 110 0.94 3.43 -16.99
C ILE A 110 -0.43 4.03 -16.67
N SER A 111 -1.45 3.18 -16.59
CA SER A 111 -2.82 3.58 -16.23
C SER A 111 -3.10 3.39 -14.73
N PHE A 112 -4.20 3.96 -14.24
CA PHE A 112 -4.70 3.70 -12.89
C PHE A 112 -4.98 2.20 -12.68
N HIS A 113 -5.54 1.52 -13.69
CA HIS A 113 -5.74 0.07 -13.66
C HIS A 113 -4.42 -0.68 -13.41
N HIS A 114 -3.34 -0.33 -14.11
CA HIS A 114 -2.04 -0.97 -13.93
C HIS A 114 -1.51 -0.79 -12.50
N LEU A 115 -1.67 0.39 -11.90
CA LEU A 115 -1.21 0.65 -10.53
C LEU A 115 -2.07 -0.09 -9.49
N LEU A 116 -3.40 -0.04 -9.62
CA LEU A 116 -4.35 -0.69 -8.71
C LEU A 116 -4.19 -2.21 -8.70
N SER A 117 -3.97 -2.81 -9.87
CA SER A 117 -3.80 -4.27 -10.03
C SER A 117 -2.38 -4.77 -9.81
N CYS A 118 -1.42 -3.87 -9.50
CA CYS A 118 0.00 -4.21 -9.39
C CYS A 118 0.59 -4.83 -10.67
N THR A 119 0.13 -4.37 -11.84
CA THR A 119 0.63 -4.78 -13.16
C THR A 119 1.40 -3.67 -13.87
N SER A 120 1.78 -2.61 -13.17
CA SER A 120 2.49 -1.45 -13.72
C SER A 120 3.96 -1.72 -14.06
N GLY A 121 4.55 -2.80 -13.56
CA GLY A 121 5.98 -3.09 -13.69
C GLY A 121 6.83 -2.59 -12.52
N ASN A 122 6.24 -1.89 -11.55
CA ASN A 122 6.93 -1.53 -10.31
C ASN A 122 7.15 -2.76 -9.42
N ALA A 123 8.30 -2.85 -8.77
CA ALA A 123 8.60 -3.93 -7.84
C ALA A 123 9.29 -3.41 -6.58
N TYR A 124 9.19 -4.16 -5.48
CA TYR A 124 9.98 -3.94 -4.27
C TYR A 124 11.32 -4.67 -4.33
N GLU A 125 12.34 -4.10 -3.71
CA GLU A 125 13.69 -4.67 -3.62
C GLU A 125 13.73 -6.06 -2.98
N HIS A 126 12.80 -6.36 -2.08
CA HIS A 126 12.73 -7.65 -1.39
C HIS A 126 11.85 -8.71 -2.11
N HIS A 127 11.23 -8.33 -3.23
CA HIS A 127 10.42 -9.22 -4.08
C HIS A 127 11.01 -9.42 -5.48
N ASP A 128 11.93 -8.55 -5.91
CA ASP A 128 12.52 -8.62 -7.24
C ASP A 128 14.04 -8.56 -7.20
N PRO A 129 14.76 -9.59 -7.72
CA PRO A 129 16.22 -9.66 -7.67
C PRO A 129 16.92 -8.52 -8.42
N LEU A 130 16.33 -8.00 -9.49
CA LEU A 130 16.92 -6.92 -10.27
C LEU A 130 16.85 -5.60 -9.50
N VAL A 131 15.71 -5.31 -8.87
CA VAL A 131 15.56 -4.13 -8.02
C VAL A 131 16.49 -4.25 -6.79
N SER A 132 16.59 -5.44 -6.18
CA SER A 132 17.51 -5.71 -5.08
C SER A 132 18.97 -5.41 -5.47
N GLU A 133 19.39 -5.83 -6.66
CA GLU A 133 20.73 -5.55 -7.18
C GLU A 133 20.96 -4.04 -7.39
N LEU A 134 19.99 -3.33 -7.98
CA LEU A 134 20.07 -1.88 -8.18
C LEU A 134 20.17 -1.10 -6.86
N VAL A 135 19.43 -1.53 -5.84
CA VAL A 135 19.52 -0.93 -4.49
C VAL A 135 20.89 -1.21 -3.88
N SER A 136 21.43 -2.44 -4.01
CA SER A 136 22.75 -2.80 -3.49
C SER A 136 23.87 -2.00 -4.15
N LYS A 137 23.74 -1.67 -5.43
CA LYS A 137 24.64 -0.81 -6.21
C LYS A 137 24.44 0.68 -5.96
N LYS A 138 23.46 1.06 -5.14
CA LYS A 138 23.07 2.47 -4.85
C LYS A 138 22.58 3.24 -6.09
N GLU A 139 22.13 2.54 -7.12
CA GLU A 139 21.52 3.12 -8.32
C GLU A 139 20.04 3.48 -8.08
N VAL A 140 19.40 2.81 -7.14
CA VAL A 140 18.01 3.03 -6.70
C VAL A 140 18.01 3.23 -5.18
N ALA A 141 17.21 4.17 -4.71
CA ALA A 141 17.03 4.40 -3.28
C ALA A 141 16.25 3.23 -2.64
N PRO A 142 16.66 2.74 -1.46
CA PRO A 142 15.90 1.73 -0.76
C PRO A 142 14.60 2.30 -0.18
N MET A 143 13.52 1.52 -0.20
CA MET A 143 12.21 1.92 0.32
C MET A 143 12.25 2.39 1.79
N LYS A 144 13.16 1.86 2.58
CA LYS A 144 13.30 2.19 4.02
C LYS A 144 13.65 3.65 4.32
N ASN A 145 14.11 4.42 3.33
CA ASN A 145 14.48 5.82 3.55
C ASN A 145 13.27 6.72 3.88
N GLY A 146 12.04 6.27 3.53
CA GLY A 146 10.82 7.00 3.85
C GLY A 146 10.57 8.25 3.01
N ASP A 147 11.40 8.48 1.98
CA ASP A 147 11.21 9.52 0.97
C ASP A 147 10.67 8.93 -0.34
N ASP A 148 10.32 9.80 -1.29
CA ASP A 148 9.77 9.37 -2.59
C ASP A 148 10.83 8.89 -3.59
N ALA A 149 12.10 8.86 -3.23
CA ALA A 149 13.17 8.52 -4.15
C ALA A 149 13.06 7.08 -4.67
N PHE A 150 12.52 6.16 -3.85
CA PHE A 150 12.27 4.77 -4.25
C PHE A 150 11.23 4.62 -5.37
N LEU A 151 10.32 5.59 -5.56
CA LEU A 151 9.35 5.59 -6.64
C LEU A 151 10.02 5.68 -8.02
N LYS A 152 11.24 6.25 -8.08
CA LYS A 152 12.01 6.41 -9.31
C LYS A 152 12.71 5.12 -9.76
N ALA A 153 12.54 4.02 -9.03
CA ALA A 153 13.03 2.71 -9.45
C ALA A 153 12.48 2.36 -10.83
N PRO A 154 13.29 1.73 -11.71
CA PRO A 154 12.82 1.32 -13.02
C PRO A 154 11.74 0.25 -12.92
N LEU A 155 10.94 0.13 -13.96
CA LEU A 155 10.03 -0.99 -14.15
C LEU A 155 10.84 -2.26 -14.42
N VAL A 156 10.33 -3.41 -14.00
CA VAL A 156 10.96 -4.72 -14.27
C VAL A 156 10.28 -5.48 -15.41
N PHE A 157 9.16 -4.96 -15.92
CA PHE A 157 8.48 -5.46 -17.11
C PHE A 157 7.59 -4.36 -17.73
N THR A 158 7.10 -4.62 -18.93
CA THR A 158 6.16 -3.74 -19.62
C THR A 158 4.82 -3.70 -18.90
N PRO A 159 4.24 -2.52 -18.62
CA PRO A 159 2.94 -2.40 -17.95
C PRO A 159 1.88 -3.30 -18.59
N GLY A 160 1.12 -4.01 -17.76
CA GLY A 160 0.08 -4.94 -18.16
C GLY A 160 0.55 -6.36 -18.51
N SER A 161 1.87 -6.60 -18.65
CA SER A 161 2.37 -7.91 -19.10
C SER A 161 2.49 -8.95 -17.97
N HIS A 162 2.74 -8.53 -16.75
CA HIS A 162 2.95 -9.39 -15.58
C HIS A 162 2.39 -8.71 -14.32
N TRP A 163 2.42 -9.45 -13.23
CA TRP A 163 2.09 -8.96 -11.89
C TRP A 163 3.34 -8.91 -11.02
N SER A 164 3.51 -7.83 -10.26
CA SER A 164 4.55 -7.72 -9.24
C SER A 164 4.10 -6.82 -8.10
N TYR A 165 4.32 -7.28 -6.87
CA TYR A 165 4.07 -6.47 -5.70
C TYR A 165 5.17 -5.43 -5.53
N GLY A 166 4.78 -4.16 -5.59
CA GLY A 166 5.74 -3.06 -5.62
C GLY A 166 5.16 -1.72 -5.17
N VAL A 167 5.81 -0.64 -5.61
CA VAL A 167 5.54 0.73 -5.18
C VAL A 167 4.35 1.40 -5.89
N SER A 168 3.54 0.64 -6.63
CA SER A 168 2.39 1.14 -7.40
C SER A 168 1.46 2.04 -6.58
N TYR A 169 1.22 1.69 -5.32
CA TYR A 169 0.35 2.46 -4.43
C TYR A 169 0.98 3.77 -3.93
N GLY A 170 2.30 3.89 -3.95
CA GLY A 170 2.96 5.18 -3.75
C GLY A 170 2.67 6.15 -4.90
N TRP A 171 2.70 5.66 -6.14
CA TRP A 171 2.29 6.44 -7.32
C TRP A 171 0.81 6.81 -7.28
N LEU A 172 -0.08 5.91 -6.82
CA LEU A 172 -1.51 6.24 -6.64
C LEU A 172 -1.70 7.36 -5.61
N GLY A 173 -0.98 7.32 -4.49
CA GLY A 173 -1.04 8.40 -3.49
C GLY A 173 -0.68 9.76 -4.09
N LYS A 174 0.41 9.83 -4.86
CA LYS A 174 0.80 11.06 -5.57
C LYS A 174 -0.21 11.49 -6.63
N ALA A 175 -0.78 10.55 -7.36
CA ALA A 175 -1.79 10.86 -8.37
C ALA A 175 -3.07 11.42 -7.73
N ILE A 176 -3.49 10.88 -6.58
CA ILE A 176 -4.61 11.40 -5.79
C ILE A 176 -4.37 12.87 -5.42
N GLU A 177 -3.18 13.19 -4.90
CA GLU A 177 -2.82 14.57 -4.53
C GLU A 177 -2.76 15.48 -5.76
N ALA A 178 -2.17 15.03 -6.86
CA ALA A 178 -2.06 15.81 -8.10
C ALA A 178 -3.43 16.15 -8.72
N ILE A 179 -4.39 15.21 -8.66
CA ILE A 179 -5.74 15.39 -9.22
C ILE A 179 -6.58 16.29 -8.31
N SER A 180 -6.56 16.02 -7.01
CA SER A 180 -7.44 16.70 -6.04
C SER A 180 -6.93 18.08 -5.60
N GLY A 181 -5.62 18.32 -5.70
CA GLY A 181 -4.96 19.54 -5.19
C GLY A 181 -4.84 19.60 -3.67
N ILE A 182 -5.19 18.54 -2.93
CA ILE A 182 -5.08 18.44 -1.47
C ILE A 182 -4.27 17.22 -1.07
N THR A 183 -3.79 17.17 0.16
CA THR A 183 -2.96 16.07 0.65
C THR A 183 -3.69 14.73 0.66
N LEU A 184 -2.93 13.63 0.65
CA LEU A 184 -3.49 12.28 0.75
C LEU A 184 -4.30 12.10 2.05
N ASP A 185 -3.86 12.70 3.16
CA ASP A 185 -4.58 12.66 4.43
C ASP A 185 -5.91 13.43 4.38
N GLU A 186 -5.95 14.59 3.72
CA GLU A 186 -7.20 15.35 3.50
C GLU A 186 -8.17 14.57 2.59
N ASN A 187 -7.66 13.91 1.55
CA ASN A 187 -8.46 13.01 0.72
C ASN A 187 -9.02 11.82 1.54
N LEU A 188 -8.20 11.21 2.40
CA LEU A 188 -8.65 10.16 3.32
C LEU A 188 -9.79 10.64 4.21
N LYS A 189 -9.65 11.83 4.78
CA LYS A 189 -10.70 12.45 5.59
C LYS A 189 -11.97 12.71 4.79
N LYS A 190 -11.85 13.32 3.61
CA LYS A 190 -12.99 13.68 2.74
C LYS A 190 -13.79 12.46 2.29
N TYR A 191 -13.12 11.44 1.73
CA TYR A 191 -13.79 10.34 1.04
C TYR A 191 -14.09 9.13 1.93
N LEU A 192 -13.37 8.96 3.04
CA LEU A 192 -13.53 7.79 3.89
C LEU A 192 -13.87 8.15 5.35
N CYS A 193 -13.01 8.94 6.02
CA CYS A 193 -13.13 9.09 7.47
C CYS A 193 -14.39 9.85 7.88
N ASN A 194 -14.69 10.98 7.23
CA ASN A 194 -15.87 11.78 7.55
C ASN A 194 -17.18 11.02 7.25
N PRO A 195 -17.36 10.38 6.08
CA PRO A 195 -18.57 9.59 5.80
C PRO A 195 -18.80 8.44 6.79
N LEU A 196 -17.71 7.79 7.26
CA LEU A 196 -17.78 6.65 8.19
C LEU A 196 -17.63 7.03 9.66
N GLY A 197 -17.45 8.32 9.98
CA GLY A 197 -17.25 8.77 11.36
C GLY A 197 -15.93 8.31 12.00
N LEU A 198 -14.90 7.98 11.20
CA LEU A 198 -13.58 7.55 11.70
C LEU A 198 -12.78 8.77 12.17
N LYS A 199 -12.43 8.80 13.46
CA LYS A 199 -11.80 9.97 14.09
C LYS A 199 -10.28 9.84 14.26
N GLN A 200 -9.75 8.64 14.19
CA GLN A 200 -8.36 8.32 14.56
C GLN A 200 -7.57 7.64 13.41
N THR A 201 -8.11 7.66 12.20
CA THR A 201 -7.44 7.12 11.01
C THR A 201 -6.78 8.25 10.25
N SER A 202 -5.45 8.20 10.08
CA SER A 202 -4.67 9.29 9.47
C SER A 202 -3.38 8.73 8.87
N PHE A 203 -2.84 9.41 7.86
CA PHE A 203 -1.46 9.18 7.40
C PHE A 203 -0.43 9.88 8.29
N ASN A 204 -0.85 10.89 9.06
CA ASN A 204 -0.02 11.68 9.97
C ASN A 204 -0.65 11.64 11.37
N PRO A 205 -0.46 10.56 12.16
CA PRO A 205 -1.03 10.40 13.48
C PRO A 205 -0.38 11.31 14.55
#